data_7d743c3d4865ca55e45673a22c51519d
#
_entry.id   7d743c3d4865ca55e45673a22c51519d
#
_cell.length_a   1.000
_cell.length_b   1.000
_cell.length_c   1.000
_cell.angle_alpha   90.00
_cell.angle_beta   90.00
_cell.angle_gamma   90.00
#
_symmetry.space_group_name_H-M   'P 1'
#
loop_
_entity.id
_entity.type
_entity.pdbx_description
1 polymer ?
#
loop_
_entity_poly.entity_id
_entity_poly.type
_entity_poly.pdbx_seq_one_letter_code
_entity_poly.pdbx_strand_id
1 'polypeptide(L)'
;NYSAEYRIYKNYSSITFDLVPYKNISTDGTGYVQVYADDVLVQTSPVVGQKTDQITVTADITGADYLKLELHLKDGGVLILSNVQLWP
;
A
#
# COMPACT_ATOMS: atom_id res chain seq x y z
N ASN A 1 11.18 -7.16 -0.40
CA ASN A 1 10.16 -6.38 0.29
C ASN A 1 10.70 -5.03 0.69
N TYR A 2 9.88 -4.03 0.62
CA TYR A 2 10.20 -2.66 0.95
C TYR A 2 9.20 -2.13 1.95
N SER A 3 9.65 -1.33 2.91
CA SER A 3 8.73 -0.72 3.86
C SER A 3 9.11 0.73 4.12
N ALA A 4 8.10 1.53 4.46
CA ALA A 4 8.26 2.89 4.91
C ALA A 4 7.34 3.11 6.10
N GLU A 5 7.87 3.75 7.15
CA GLU A 5 7.12 4.01 8.37
C GLU A 5 7.09 5.51 8.63
N TYR A 6 5.91 5.99 9.02
CA TYR A 6 5.66 7.40 9.28
C TYR A 6 5.00 7.58 10.64
N ARG A 7 5.42 8.58 11.37
CA ARG A 7 4.72 8.95 12.60
C ARG A 7 3.59 9.91 12.26
N ILE A 8 2.35 9.53 12.60
CA ILE A 8 1.15 10.30 12.25
C ILE A 8 0.42 10.86 13.46
N TYR A 9 0.97 10.67 14.66
CA TYR A 9 0.57 11.34 15.91
C TYR A 9 -0.92 11.17 16.27
N LYS A 10 -1.53 10.04 15.92
CA LYS A 10 -2.93 9.72 16.22
C LYS A 10 -3.94 10.71 15.62
N ASN A 11 -3.55 11.44 14.57
CA ASN A 11 -4.35 12.53 14.02
C ASN A 11 -5.29 12.10 12.88
N TYR A 12 -5.25 10.84 12.47
CA TYR A 12 -5.96 10.38 11.28
C TYR A 12 -6.80 9.15 11.59
N SER A 13 -7.87 8.97 10.82
CA SER A 13 -8.75 7.79 10.94
C SER A 13 -8.57 6.80 9.79
N SER A 14 -8.19 7.28 8.60
CA SER A 14 -8.03 6.38 7.46
C SER A 14 -6.94 6.86 6.52
N ILE A 15 -6.44 5.93 5.73
CA ILE A 15 -5.55 6.19 4.60
C ILE A 15 -6.19 5.63 3.34
N THR A 16 -6.08 6.39 2.25
CA THR A 16 -6.44 5.91 0.91
C THR A 16 -5.26 6.13 -0.02
N PHE A 17 -5.06 5.21 -0.94
CA PHE A 17 -4.08 5.37 -2.01
C PHE A 17 -4.46 4.51 -3.20
N ASP A 18 -3.95 4.90 -4.36
CA ASP A 18 -4.07 4.12 -5.57
C ASP A 18 -2.85 3.23 -5.74
N LEU A 19 -3.08 1.97 -6.01
CA LEU A 19 -2.04 1.00 -6.27
C LEU A 19 -2.04 0.73 -7.78
N VAL A 20 -0.97 1.18 -8.44
CA VAL A 20 -0.87 1.17 -9.90
C VAL A 20 0.21 0.19 -10.32
N PRO A 21 -0.15 -0.91 -11.01
CA PRO A 21 0.87 -1.81 -11.54
C PRO A 21 1.59 -1.15 -12.71
N TYR A 22 2.92 -1.18 -12.69
CA TYR A 22 3.71 -0.70 -13.81
C TYR A 22 3.74 -1.76 -14.89
N LYS A 23 3.19 -1.43 -16.05
CA LYS A 23 2.93 -2.42 -17.11
C LYS A 23 4.06 -2.56 -18.13
N ASN A 24 5.03 -1.66 -18.11
CA ASN A 24 6.15 -1.70 -19.05
C ASN A 24 7.32 -2.50 -18.48
N ILE A 25 7.05 -3.76 -18.12
CA ILE A 25 8.05 -4.70 -17.63
C ILE A 25 8.04 -5.96 -18.51
N SER A 26 9.16 -6.66 -18.51
CA SER A 26 9.35 -7.85 -19.37
C SER A 26 8.91 -9.16 -18.69
N THR A 27 8.37 -9.10 -17.49
CA THR A 27 7.99 -10.27 -16.71
C THR A 27 6.52 -10.20 -16.30
N ASP A 28 5.97 -11.33 -15.86
CA ASP A 28 4.63 -11.40 -15.28
C ASP A 28 4.64 -11.03 -13.78
N GLY A 29 5.49 -10.10 -13.39
CA GLY A 29 5.66 -9.70 -12.01
C GLY A 29 4.39 -9.15 -11.38
N THR A 30 4.24 -9.42 -10.10
CA THR A 30 3.09 -9.02 -9.30
C THR A 30 3.54 -8.38 -7.99
N GLY A 31 2.59 -7.79 -7.29
CA GLY A 31 2.84 -7.26 -5.95
C GLY A 31 1.58 -6.89 -5.23
N TYR A 32 1.73 -6.61 -3.95
CA TYR A 32 0.65 -6.12 -3.09
C TYR A 32 1.24 -5.28 -1.97
N VAL A 33 0.37 -4.55 -1.26
CA VAL A 33 0.76 -3.68 -0.16
C VAL A 33 0.04 -4.12 1.11
N GLN A 34 0.77 -4.15 2.22
CA GLN A 34 0.20 -4.32 3.55
C GLN A 34 0.30 -3.02 4.33
N VAL A 35 -0.75 -2.68 5.05
CA VAL A 35 -0.84 -1.48 5.88
C VAL A 35 -0.85 -1.90 7.34
N TYR A 36 0.05 -1.31 8.13
CA TYR A 36 0.16 -1.56 9.56
C TYR A 36 -0.11 -0.28 10.33
N ALA A 37 -0.91 -0.39 11.37
CA ALA A 37 -1.17 0.68 12.34
C ALA A 37 -0.60 0.24 13.70
N ASP A 38 0.43 0.95 14.20
CA ASP A 38 1.15 0.59 15.43
C ASP A 38 1.57 -0.90 15.43
N ASP A 39 2.20 -1.34 14.33
CA ASP A 39 2.68 -2.70 14.10
C ASP A 39 1.57 -3.77 14.00
N VAL A 40 0.32 -3.36 13.93
CA VAL A 40 -0.80 -4.28 13.72
C VAL A 40 -1.23 -4.23 12.26
N LEU A 41 -1.29 -5.38 11.59
CA LEU A 41 -1.75 -5.47 10.21
C LEU A 41 -3.23 -5.13 10.15
N VAL A 42 -3.59 -4.07 9.41
CA VAL A 42 -4.98 -3.60 9.30
C VAL A 42 -5.57 -3.76 7.91
N GLN A 43 -4.71 -3.91 6.88
CA GLN A 43 -5.19 -4.11 5.51
C GLN A 43 -4.13 -4.79 4.66
N THR A 44 -4.58 -5.69 3.80
CA THR A 44 -3.76 -6.28 2.74
C THR A 44 -4.48 -6.01 1.41
N SER A 45 -3.78 -5.38 0.47
CA SER A 45 -4.36 -5.11 -0.84
C SER A 45 -4.50 -6.40 -1.65
N PRO A 46 -5.38 -6.44 -2.67
CA PRO A 46 -5.31 -7.49 -3.67
C PRO A 46 -3.95 -7.50 -4.36
N VAL A 47 -3.59 -8.64 -4.93
CA VAL A 47 -2.39 -8.78 -5.75
C VAL A 47 -2.66 -8.15 -7.11
N VAL A 48 -1.75 -7.28 -7.56
CA VAL A 48 -1.86 -6.61 -8.86
C VAL A 48 -0.62 -6.89 -9.71
N GLY A 49 -0.78 -6.80 -11.02
CA GLY A 49 0.30 -7.03 -11.98
C GLY A 49 -0.06 -6.48 -13.35
N GLN A 50 0.66 -6.91 -14.41
CA GLN A 50 0.47 -6.39 -15.75
C GLN A 50 -0.95 -6.54 -16.29
N LYS A 51 -1.67 -7.58 -15.84
CA LYS A 51 -3.00 -7.92 -16.35
C LYS A 51 -4.13 -7.38 -15.49
N THR A 52 -3.81 -6.62 -14.47
CA THR A 52 -4.81 -6.03 -13.56
C THR A 52 -4.86 -4.52 -13.72
N ASP A 53 -6.03 -3.95 -13.47
CA ASP A 53 -6.17 -2.50 -13.44
C ASP A 53 -5.67 -1.93 -12.11
N GLN A 54 -5.45 -0.62 -12.08
CA GLN A 54 -5.18 0.05 -10.82
C GLN A 54 -6.38 -0.10 -9.87
N ILE A 55 -6.10 -0.11 -8.58
CA ILE A 55 -7.11 -0.22 -7.54
C ILE A 55 -6.91 0.88 -6.50
N THR A 56 -7.98 1.23 -5.81
CA THR A 56 -7.91 2.12 -4.66
C THR A 56 -7.96 1.27 -3.40
N VAL A 57 -7.02 1.48 -2.51
CA VAL A 57 -6.92 0.78 -1.23
C VAL A 57 -7.29 1.75 -0.12
N THR A 58 -8.12 1.29 0.81
CA THR A 58 -8.52 2.05 1.99
C THR A 58 -8.21 1.22 3.23
N ALA A 59 -7.65 1.85 4.26
CA ALA A 59 -7.38 1.18 5.53
C ALA A 59 -7.78 2.05 6.70
N ASP A 60 -8.31 1.41 7.74
CA ASP A 60 -8.63 2.07 9.01
C ASP A 60 -7.36 2.12 9.86
N ILE A 61 -6.91 3.34 10.14
CA ILE A 61 -5.72 3.60 10.95
C ILE A 61 -6.05 4.46 12.18
N THR A 62 -7.31 4.43 12.60
CA THR A 62 -7.81 5.26 13.71
C THR A 62 -6.94 5.12 14.95
N GLY A 63 -6.46 6.25 15.47
CA GLY A 63 -5.68 6.28 16.70
C GLY A 63 -4.25 5.80 16.57
N ALA A 64 -3.76 5.46 15.37
CA ALA A 64 -2.39 5.01 15.19
C ALA A 64 -1.40 6.15 15.36
N ASP A 65 -0.33 5.91 16.12
CA ASP A 65 0.80 6.81 16.21
C ASP A 65 1.77 6.60 15.04
N TYR A 66 1.96 5.35 14.63
CA TYR A 66 2.83 4.98 13.51
C TYR A 66 2.04 4.27 12.43
N LEU A 67 2.29 4.68 11.19
CA LEU A 67 1.76 4.06 9.98
C LEU A 67 2.91 3.43 9.21
N LYS A 68 2.79 2.14 8.90
CA LYS A 68 3.78 1.48 8.04
C LYS A 68 3.11 0.92 6.80
N LEU A 69 3.71 1.19 5.66
CA LEU A 69 3.34 0.59 4.38
C LEU A 69 4.43 -0.40 3.98
N GLU A 70 4.06 -1.62 3.71
CA GLU A 70 4.99 -2.68 3.32
C GLU A 70 4.64 -3.18 1.93
N LEU A 71 5.58 -3.06 1.02
CA LEU A 71 5.41 -3.43 -0.39
C LEU A 71 6.04 -4.80 -0.62
N HIS A 72 5.25 -5.72 -1.16
CA HIS A 72 5.67 -7.07 -1.49
C HIS A 72 5.66 -7.24 -3.01
N LEU A 73 6.83 -7.54 -3.58
CA LEU A 73 6.99 -7.73 -5.02
C LEU A 73 7.44 -9.16 -5.30
N LYS A 74 7.00 -9.70 -6.44
CA LYS A 74 7.33 -11.04 -6.88
C LYS A 74 7.57 -11.04 -8.39
N ASP A 75 8.56 -11.84 -8.82
CA ASP A 75 8.87 -12.07 -10.22
C ASP A 75 9.14 -10.79 -11.02
N GLY A 76 9.82 -9.84 -10.40
CA GLY A 76 10.19 -8.59 -11.04
C GLY A 76 9.05 -7.59 -11.16
N GLY A 77 7.98 -7.74 -10.37
CA GLY A 77 6.88 -6.78 -10.35
C GLY A 77 7.32 -5.40 -9.91
N VAL A 78 6.64 -4.38 -10.43
CA VAL A 78 6.87 -2.98 -10.06
C VAL A 78 5.51 -2.35 -9.80
N LEU A 79 5.37 -1.72 -8.65
CA LEU A 79 4.15 -1.03 -8.24
C LEU A 79 4.43 0.43 -7.96
N ILE A 80 3.43 1.25 -8.23
CA ILE A 80 3.46 2.68 -7.93
C ILE A 80 2.31 2.97 -6.97
N LEU A 81 2.63 3.58 -5.83
CA LEU A 81 1.62 4.13 -4.95
C LEU A 81 1.41 5.59 -5.34
N SER A 82 0.18 5.95 -5.65
CA SER A 82 -0.14 7.31 -6.04
C SER A 82 -1.36 7.81 -5.29
N ASN A 83 -1.55 9.12 -5.28
CA ASN A 83 -2.70 9.75 -4.65
C ASN A 83 -2.88 9.32 -3.19
N VAL A 84 -1.79 9.29 -2.43
CA VAL A 84 -1.81 8.90 -1.02
C VAL A 84 -2.43 10.03 -0.21
N GLN A 85 -3.49 9.73 0.52
CA GLN A 85 -4.20 10.70 1.35
C GLN A 85 -4.46 10.15 2.73
N LEU A 86 -4.23 10.99 3.73
CA LEU A 86 -4.57 10.71 5.13
C LEU A 86 -5.82 11.53 5.48
N TRP A 87 -6.79 10.88 6.09
CA TRP A 87 -8.08 11.50 6.44
C TRP A 87 -8.23 11.61 7.95
N PRO A 88 -8.67 12.77 8.44
CA PRO A 88 -8.89 12.97 9.88
C PRO A 88 -9.97 12.07 10.46
#